data_88b8b3d39d6d4031270b980b6fdd81c4
#
_entry.id   88b8b3d39d6d4031270b980b6fdd81c4
#
_cell.length_a   1.000
_cell.length_b   1.000
_cell.length_c   1.000
_cell.angle_alpha   90.00
_cell.angle_beta   90.00
_cell.angle_gamma   90.00
#
_symmetry.space_group_name_H-M   'P 1'
#
loop_
_entity.id
_entity.type
_entity.pdbx_description
1 polymer ?
#
loop_
_entity_poly.entity_id
_entity_poly.type
_entity_poly.pdbx_seq_one_letter_code
_entity_poly.pdbx_strand_id
1 'polypeptide(L)'
;MIKVIFPKISSTQKDFFDYKTTKKILSHHDFVVQSFIQNTGYGRGGKVWYSPKGNIYLTINRAIKQKDILLNSFYTCYLVHKFIKENYSINLQYKWPNDLYFNNQKILGVIANSKIIGKFSIIQIGVGLNINKSPIKTSINLSKIIRKKISIFSISNHLLSFMKNSFRNNYSKANIVQYLNKHLMKNFNLNHPKFLNLKNIKILSLNSDLSLQIKANHELHNIYFGELI
;
A
#
# COMPACT_ATOMS: atom_id res chain seq x y z
N MET A 1 5.91 -11.55 -14.51
CA MET A 1 5.29 -10.20 -14.30
C MET A 1 5.68 -9.34 -15.50
N ILE A 2 4.70 -8.91 -16.28
CA ILE A 2 4.88 -8.00 -17.43
C ILE A 2 4.81 -6.58 -16.90
N LYS A 3 5.69 -5.67 -17.34
CA LYS A 3 5.72 -4.28 -16.90
C LYS A 3 5.59 -3.33 -18.08
N VAL A 4 4.66 -2.39 -17.98
CA VAL A 4 4.49 -1.27 -18.92
C VAL A 4 4.75 0.04 -18.19
N ILE A 5 5.52 0.93 -18.81
CA ILE A 5 5.92 2.21 -18.22
C ILE A 5 5.41 3.35 -19.10
N PHE A 6 4.76 4.31 -18.47
CA PHE A 6 4.28 5.54 -19.10
C PHE A 6 5.07 6.76 -18.60
N PRO A 7 5.48 7.68 -19.47
CA PRO A 7 6.05 8.96 -19.04
C PRO A 7 5.07 9.75 -18.16
N LYS A 8 3.79 9.73 -18.56
CA LYS A 8 2.70 10.45 -17.92
C LYS A 8 1.36 9.78 -18.24
N ILE A 9 0.48 9.69 -17.25
CA ILE A 9 -0.85 9.07 -17.37
C ILE A 9 -1.83 9.77 -16.43
N SER A 10 -3.13 9.59 -16.59
CA SER A 10 -4.12 10.06 -15.62
C SER A 10 -3.94 9.37 -14.28
N SER A 11 -3.99 8.05 -14.25
CA SER A 11 -3.73 7.22 -13.07
C SER A 11 -3.33 5.80 -13.49
N THR A 12 -2.35 5.20 -12.82
CA THR A 12 -1.95 3.81 -13.06
C THR A 12 -3.06 2.81 -12.76
N GLN A 13 -4.11 3.21 -12.05
CA GLN A 13 -5.26 2.36 -11.72
C GLN A 13 -6.47 2.55 -12.64
N LYS A 14 -6.63 3.71 -13.30
CA LYS A 14 -7.83 4.01 -14.09
C LYS A 14 -7.74 3.55 -15.55
N ASP A 15 -6.59 3.68 -16.18
CA ASP A 15 -6.46 3.69 -17.64
C ASP A 15 -6.22 2.30 -18.26
N PHE A 16 -6.29 1.22 -17.48
CA PHE A 16 -5.91 -0.12 -17.94
C PHE A 16 -6.99 -1.20 -17.82
N PHE A 17 -8.26 -0.82 -17.62
CA PHE A 17 -9.35 -1.77 -17.58
C PHE A 17 -10.18 -1.82 -18.86
N ASP A 18 -9.56 -2.17 -19.99
CA ASP A 18 -10.32 -2.91 -20.98
C ASP A 18 -10.36 -4.39 -20.56
N TYR A 19 -11.58 -4.86 -20.26
CA TYR A 19 -11.85 -6.21 -19.75
C TYR A 19 -11.28 -7.33 -20.63
N LYS A 20 -11.31 -7.18 -21.96
CA LYS A 20 -10.87 -8.24 -22.90
C LYS A 20 -9.36 -8.40 -22.89
N THR A 21 -8.63 -7.29 -22.99
CA THR A 21 -7.16 -7.28 -22.99
C THR A 21 -6.60 -7.69 -21.63
N THR A 22 -7.18 -7.20 -20.54
CA THR A 22 -6.78 -7.52 -19.18
C THR A 22 -6.99 -9.00 -18.86
N LYS A 23 -8.11 -9.60 -19.27
CA LYS A 23 -8.38 -11.04 -19.07
C LYS A 23 -7.36 -11.93 -19.78
N LYS A 24 -6.98 -11.59 -21.01
CA LYS A 24 -5.99 -12.34 -21.80
C LYS A 24 -4.59 -12.25 -21.20
N ILE A 25 -4.20 -11.09 -20.66
CA ILE A 25 -2.90 -10.88 -20.02
C ILE A 25 -2.84 -11.56 -18.66
N LEU A 26 -3.87 -11.42 -17.83
CA LEU A 26 -3.90 -11.94 -16.46
C LEU A 26 -4.11 -13.46 -16.38
N SER A 27 -4.58 -14.12 -17.45
CA SER A 27 -4.70 -15.58 -17.47
C SER A 27 -3.37 -16.30 -17.27
N HIS A 28 -2.24 -15.62 -17.49
CA HIS A 28 -0.91 -16.23 -17.47
C HIS A 28 0.11 -15.50 -16.59
N HIS A 29 -0.03 -14.18 -16.32
CA HIS A 29 1.01 -13.40 -15.64
C HIS A 29 0.46 -12.21 -14.84
N ASP A 30 1.08 -11.91 -13.71
CA ASP A 30 0.91 -10.61 -13.07
C ASP A 30 1.36 -9.49 -14.01
N PHE A 31 0.61 -8.39 -14.02
CA PHE A 31 0.85 -7.25 -14.89
C PHE A 31 1.06 -5.98 -14.06
N VAL A 32 2.09 -5.19 -14.40
CA VAL A 32 2.42 -3.94 -13.71
C VAL A 32 2.32 -2.76 -14.66
N VAL A 33 1.57 -1.75 -14.25
CA VAL A 33 1.55 -0.42 -14.85
C VAL A 33 2.37 0.50 -13.96
N GLN A 34 3.34 1.19 -14.52
CA GLN A 34 4.11 2.22 -13.81
C GLN A 34 4.04 3.53 -14.57
N SER A 35 4.01 4.66 -13.86
CA SER A 35 4.15 5.99 -14.47
C SER A 35 5.15 6.84 -13.71
N PHE A 36 5.77 7.80 -14.40
CA PHE A 36 6.63 8.80 -13.76
C PHE A 36 5.84 9.99 -13.22
N ILE A 37 4.66 10.26 -13.78
CA ILE A 37 3.75 11.34 -13.38
C ILE A 37 2.32 10.86 -13.50
N GLN A 38 1.47 11.16 -12.50
CA GLN A 38 0.02 10.99 -12.62
C GLN A 38 -0.68 12.35 -12.50
N ASN A 39 -1.60 12.65 -13.42
CA ASN A 39 -2.36 13.90 -13.39
C ASN A 39 -3.51 13.86 -12.39
N THR A 40 -4.15 12.71 -12.23
CA THR A 40 -5.29 12.46 -11.35
C THR A 40 -5.05 11.26 -10.44
N GLY A 41 -3.84 11.18 -9.87
CA GLY A 41 -3.51 10.15 -8.88
C GLY A 41 -4.47 10.24 -7.69
N TYR A 42 -4.95 9.11 -7.18
CA TYR A 42 -5.88 9.08 -6.07
C TYR A 42 -5.53 8.01 -5.05
N GLY A 43 -5.93 8.26 -3.82
CA GLY A 43 -5.86 7.36 -2.68
C GLY A 43 -7.25 6.86 -2.27
N ARG A 44 -7.34 6.26 -1.10
CA ARG A 44 -8.57 5.77 -0.49
C ARG A 44 -9.56 6.92 -0.23
N GLY A 45 -10.86 6.65 -0.39
CA GLY A 45 -11.91 7.67 -0.21
C GLY A 45 -11.82 8.84 -1.21
N GLY A 46 -11.24 8.64 -2.40
CA GLY A 46 -11.12 9.69 -3.42
C GLY A 46 -10.08 10.78 -3.10
N LYS A 47 -9.31 10.65 -2.03
CA LYS A 47 -8.28 11.63 -1.66
C LYS A 47 -7.21 11.73 -2.73
N VAL A 48 -6.78 12.94 -3.07
CA VAL A 48 -5.73 13.19 -4.07
C VAL A 48 -4.40 12.58 -3.62
N TRP A 49 -3.75 11.85 -4.53
CA TRP A 49 -2.36 11.43 -4.40
C TRP A 49 -1.49 12.25 -5.35
N TYR A 50 -0.84 13.27 -4.85
CA TYR A 50 0.04 14.12 -5.64
C TYR A 50 1.22 13.33 -6.20
N SER A 51 1.36 13.34 -7.53
CA SER A 51 2.25 12.42 -8.24
C SER A 51 3.25 13.13 -9.16
N PRO A 52 4.13 14.03 -8.62
CA PRO A 52 5.18 14.67 -9.43
C PRO A 52 6.27 13.67 -9.83
N LYS A 53 7.01 13.99 -10.88
CA LYS A 53 8.19 13.19 -11.29
C LYS A 53 9.20 13.06 -10.14
N GLY A 54 9.71 11.85 -9.95
CA GLY A 54 10.75 11.58 -8.94
C GLY A 54 10.36 10.58 -7.86
N ASN A 55 9.20 9.96 -7.99
CA ASN A 55 8.67 8.95 -7.06
C ASN A 55 8.25 7.69 -7.83
N ILE A 56 7.83 6.65 -7.10
CA ILE A 56 7.25 5.43 -7.68
C ILE A 56 5.73 5.52 -7.61
N TYR A 57 5.09 5.39 -8.77
CA TYR A 57 3.64 5.19 -8.91
C TYR A 57 3.45 3.98 -9.79
N LEU A 58 2.94 2.92 -9.19
CA LEU A 58 2.69 1.69 -9.92
C LEU A 58 1.40 1.01 -9.45
N THR A 59 0.83 0.22 -10.34
CA THR A 59 -0.29 -0.67 -10.03
C THR A 59 0.08 -2.08 -10.44
N ILE A 60 -0.03 -3.01 -9.49
CA ILE A 60 0.14 -4.44 -9.71
C ILE A 60 -1.25 -5.04 -9.91
N ASN A 61 -1.47 -5.66 -11.07
CA ASN A 61 -2.71 -6.36 -11.39
C ASN A 61 -2.47 -7.86 -11.28
N ARG A 62 -3.29 -8.55 -10.50
CA ARG A 62 -3.16 -9.99 -10.22
C ARG A 62 -4.51 -10.68 -10.22
N ALA A 63 -4.56 -11.92 -10.71
CA ALA A 63 -5.67 -12.81 -10.47
C ALA A 63 -5.46 -13.54 -9.12
N ILE A 64 -6.44 -13.44 -8.23
CA ILE A 64 -6.38 -14.03 -6.89
C ILE A 64 -7.70 -14.73 -6.54
N LYS A 65 -7.65 -15.60 -5.52
CA LYS A 65 -8.88 -16.11 -4.90
C LYS A 65 -9.59 -14.99 -4.14
N GLN A 66 -10.90 -14.96 -4.19
CA GLN A 66 -11.72 -13.89 -3.63
C GLN A 66 -11.45 -13.61 -2.12
N LYS A 67 -11.17 -14.67 -1.35
CA LYS A 67 -10.86 -14.59 0.10
C LYS A 67 -9.59 -13.81 0.44
N ASP A 68 -8.70 -13.58 -0.53
CA ASP A 68 -7.37 -13.01 -0.29
C ASP A 68 -7.29 -11.50 -0.61
N ILE A 69 -8.41 -10.87 -0.98
CA ILE A 69 -8.45 -9.45 -1.42
C ILE A 69 -7.87 -8.51 -0.37
N LEU A 70 -8.37 -8.57 0.87
CA LEU A 70 -7.95 -7.69 1.95
C LEU A 70 -6.47 -7.90 2.31
N LEU A 71 -6.04 -9.16 2.38
CA LEU A 71 -4.67 -9.49 2.76
C LEU A 71 -3.62 -8.86 1.83
N ASN A 72 -3.95 -8.66 0.54
CA ASN A 72 -2.97 -8.15 -0.42
C ASN A 72 -2.52 -6.70 -0.16
N SER A 73 -3.39 -5.84 0.39
CA SER A 73 -3.00 -4.48 0.78
C SER A 73 -2.01 -4.49 1.94
N PHE A 74 -2.30 -5.27 2.98
CA PHE A 74 -1.44 -5.45 4.15
C PHE A 74 -0.11 -6.10 3.76
N TYR A 75 -0.18 -7.13 2.92
CA TYR A 75 1.00 -7.81 2.41
C TYR A 75 1.90 -6.89 1.60
N THR A 76 1.31 -5.98 0.81
CA THR A 76 2.08 -4.99 0.06
C THR A 76 2.80 -4.00 0.98
N CYS A 77 2.14 -3.51 2.04
CA CYS A 77 2.81 -2.67 3.06
C CYS A 77 3.96 -3.42 3.74
N TYR A 78 3.72 -4.68 4.13
CA TYR A 78 4.75 -5.56 4.69
C TYR A 78 5.95 -5.70 3.74
N LEU A 79 5.73 -5.99 2.46
CA LEU A 79 6.79 -6.18 1.48
C LEU A 79 7.61 -4.91 1.23
N VAL A 80 6.94 -3.76 1.10
CA VAL A 80 7.65 -2.48 0.91
C VAL A 80 8.43 -2.10 2.16
N HIS A 81 7.86 -2.30 3.35
CA HIS A 81 8.57 -2.07 4.61
C HIS A 81 9.82 -2.95 4.72
N LYS A 82 9.66 -4.25 4.46
CA LYS A 82 10.76 -5.22 4.51
C LYS A 82 11.85 -4.88 3.49
N PHE A 83 11.48 -4.55 2.25
CA PHE A 83 12.40 -4.11 1.22
C PHE A 83 13.21 -2.88 1.66
N ILE A 84 12.56 -1.86 2.22
CA ILE A 84 13.25 -0.64 2.67
C ILE A 84 14.16 -0.95 3.87
N LYS A 85 13.71 -1.76 4.79
CA LYS A 85 14.51 -2.18 5.96
C LYS A 85 15.77 -2.94 5.55
N GLU A 86 15.65 -3.92 4.64
CA GLU A 86 16.77 -4.77 4.21
C GLU A 86 17.79 -4.01 3.34
N ASN A 87 17.34 -3.07 2.49
CA ASN A 87 18.24 -2.39 1.56
C ASN A 87 18.78 -1.05 2.06
N TYR A 88 18.13 -0.42 3.04
CA TYR A 88 18.48 0.92 3.53
C TYR A 88 18.61 1.01 5.04
N SER A 89 18.39 -0.08 5.79
CA SER A 89 18.43 -0.14 7.26
C SER A 89 17.46 0.84 7.94
N ILE A 90 16.33 1.19 7.28
CA ILE A 90 15.34 2.13 7.79
C ILE A 90 14.15 1.34 8.34
N ASN A 91 13.79 1.63 9.60
CA ASN A 91 12.55 1.15 10.20
C ASN A 91 11.44 2.16 9.96
N LEU A 92 10.43 1.77 9.19
CA LEU A 92 9.21 2.54 9.00
C LEU A 92 8.16 2.14 10.04
N GLN A 93 7.18 3.00 10.27
CA GLN A 93 6.01 2.71 11.08
C GLN A 93 4.84 2.37 10.15
N TYR A 94 4.13 1.30 10.48
CA TYR A 94 2.91 0.92 9.76
C TYR A 94 1.71 1.64 10.37
N LYS A 95 1.10 2.51 9.60
CA LYS A 95 -0.18 3.13 9.95
C LYS A 95 -1.31 2.38 9.28
N TRP A 96 -2.10 1.68 10.09
CA TRP A 96 -3.28 0.96 9.61
C TRP A 96 -4.24 1.89 8.88
N PRO A 97 -4.87 1.45 7.76
CA PRO A 97 -4.77 0.09 7.22
C PRO A 97 -3.74 -0.06 6.09
N ASN A 98 -3.14 0.98 5.55
CA ASN A 98 -2.51 0.91 4.22
C ASN A 98 -1.35 1.88 3.98
N ASP A 99 -0.76 2.44 5.02
CA ASP A 99 0.26 3.47 4.90
C ASP A 99 1.54 3.13 5.67
N LEU A 100 2.69 3.60 5.17
CA LEU A 100 3.93 3.61 5.94
C LEU A 100 4.39 5.05 6.21
N TYR A 101 4.96 5.23 7.40
CA TYR A 101 5.41 6.51 7.92
C TYR A 101 6.87 6.43 8.40
N PHE A 102 7.53 7.57 8.40
CA PHE A 102 8.81 7.79 9.07
C PHE A 102 8.73 9.11 9.82
N ASN A 103 8.96 9.08 11.14
CA ASN A 103 8.87 10.26 12.01
C ASN A 103 7.58 11.07 11.78
N ASN A 104 6.42 10.40 11.84
CA ASN A 104 5.09 10.98 11.64
C ASN A 104 4.83 11.58 10.25
N GLN A 105 5.71 11.36 9.28
CA GLN A 105 5.52 11.81 7.90
C GLN A 105 5.30 10.61 6.97
N LYS A 106 4.29 10.73 6.09
CA LYS A 106 3.91 9.65 5.18
C LYS A 106 4.93 9.46 4.06
N ILE A 107 5.40 8.21 3.88
CA ILE A 107 6.32 7.84 2.79
C ILE A 107 5.64 6.95 1.75
N LEU A 108 4.72 6.08 2.16
CA LEU A 108 4.00 5.13 1.30
C LEU A 108 2.49 5.22 1.53
N GLY A 109 1.73 5.09 0.45
CA GLY A 109 0.31 4.74 0.47
C GLY A 109 0.03 3.57 -0.47
N VAL A 110 -0.78 2.62 -0.01
CA VAL A 110 -1.24 1.49 -0.80
C VAL A 110 -2.76 1.56 -0.91
N ILE A 111 -3.30 1.36 -2.12
CA ILE A 111 -4.74 1.17 -2.33
C ILE A 111 -4.97 -0.13 -3.07
N ALA A 112 -6.04 -0.84 -2.73
CA ALA A 112 -6.42 -2.07 -3.41
C ALA A 112 -7.86 -1.97 -3.86
N ASN A 113 -8.08 -2.18 -5.16
CA ASN A 113 -9.40 -2.33 -5.76
C ASN A 113 -9.52 -3.75 -6.29
N SER A 114 -10.70 -4.32 -6.26
CA SER A 114 -10.93 -5.64 -6.82
C SER A 114 -12.17 -5.66 -7.72
N LYS A 115 -12.11 -6.51 -8.74
CA LYS A 115 -13.24 -6.81 -9.61
C LYS A 115 -13.45 -8.31 -9.63
N ILE A 116 -14.65 -8.75 -9.30
CA ILE A 116 -15.02 -10.16 -9.33
C ILE A 116 -15.34 -10.56 -10.77
N ILE A 117 -14.77 -11.67 -11.25
CA ILE A 117 -14.95 -12.19 -12.61
C ILE A 117 -15.16 -13.71 -12.49
N GLY A 118 -16.40 -14.16 -12.41
CA GLY A 118 -16.74 -15.56 -12.18
C GLY A 118 -16.15 -16.07 -10.86
N LYS A 119 -15.37 -17.15 -10.92
CA LYS A 119 -14.72 -17.76 -9.73
C LYS A 119 -13.45 -17.05 -9.28
N PHE A 120 -12.97 -16.05 -10.02
CA PHE A 120 -11.73 -15.33 -9.73
C PHE A 120 -12.00 -13.87 -9.42
N SER A 121 -11.09 -13.24 -8.72
CA SER A 121 -11.04 -11.80 -8.55
C SER A 121 -9.76 -11.26 -9.15
N ILE A 122 -9.87 -10.18 -9.89
CA ILE A 122 -8.71 -9.38 -10.27
C ILE A 122 -8.54 -8.32 -9.22
N ILE A 123 -7.36 -8.30 -8.59
CA ILE A 123 -6.98 -7.22 -7.68
C ILE A 123 -6.01 -6.27 -8.37
N GLN A 124 -6.26 -4.98 -8.17
CA GLN A 124 -5.35 -3.89 -8.52
C GLN A 124 -4.78 -3.30 -7.25
N ILE A 125 -3.48 -3.41 -7.09
CA ILE A 125 -2.76 -2.89 -5.94
C ILE A 125 -1.97 -1.67 -6.39
N GLY A 126 -2.47 -0.47 -6.08
CA GLY A 126 -1.78 0.78 -6.33
C GLY A 126 -0.77 1.07 -5.23
N VAL A 127 0.44 1.42 -5.62
CA VAL A 127 1.55 1.76 -4.73
C VAL A 127 2.07 3.13 -5.09
N GLY A 128 1.93 4.08 -4.16
CA GLY A 128 2.56 5.39 -4.21
C GLY A 128 3.68 5.47 -3.18
N LEU A 129 4.96 5.47 -3.62
CA LEU A 129 6.13 5.53 -2.74
C LEU A 129 6.96 6.76 -3.04
N ASN A 130 7.14 7.61 -2.04
CA ASN A 130 7.94 8.83 -2.13
C ASN A 130 9.44 8.50 -2.10
N ILE A 131 10.13 8.69 -3.22
CA ILE A 131 11.56 8.37 -3.35
C ILE A 131 12.42 9.63 -3.28
N ASN A 132 12.23 10.58 -4.20
CA ASN A 132 13.04 11.80 -4.29
C ASN A 132 12.25 13.09 -4.05
N LYS A 133 10.93 13.02 -3.92
CA LYS A 133 10.04 14.17 -3.71
C LYS A 133 9.08 13.93 -2.57
N SER A 134 8.88 14.95 -1.75
CA SER A 134 7.82 15.03 -0.73
C SER A 134 6.75 15.99 -1.23
N PRO A 135 5.66 15.50 -1.84
CA PRO A 135 4.71 16.39 -2.54
C PRO A 135 3.93 17.32 -1.62
N ILE A 136 3.78 16.96 -0.35
CA ILE A 136 3.06 17.75 0.67
C ILE A 136 3.86 17.84 1.96
N LYS A 137 3.59 18.84 2.80
CA LYS A 137 4.32 19.09 4.07
C LYS A 137 4.30 17.91 5.05
N THR A 138 3.22 17.12 5.03
CA THR A 138 3.04 15.95 5.91
C THR A 138 3.65 14.67 5.33
N SER A 139 4.40 14.76 4.23
CA SER A 139 5.08 13.62 3.61
C SER A 139 6.59 13.75 3.67
N ILE A 140 7.25 12.60 3.61
CA ILE A 140 8.71 12.47 3.52
C ILE A 140 9.06 11.57 2.34
N ASN A 141 10.31 11.64 1.86
CA ASN A 141 10.82 10.79 0.80
C ASN A 141 12.09 10.06 1.24
N LEU A 142 12.37 8.95 0.59
CA LEU A 142 13.48 8.07 0.95
C LEU A 142 14.83 8.76 0.79
N SER A 143 15.04 9.53 -0.29
CA SER A 143 16.32 10.23 -0.55
C SER A 143 16.66 11.25 0.53
N LYS A 144 15.66 11.90 1.13
CA LYS A 144 15.85 12.81 2.28
C LYS A 144 16.32 12.05 3.52
N ILE A 145 15.77 10.86 3.78
CA ILE A 145 16.14 10.04 4.93
C ILE A 145 17.58 9.55 4.81
N ILE A 146 17.96 9.02 3.63
CA ILE A 146 19.31 8.47 3.39
C ILE A 146 20.33 9.51 2.95
N ARG A 147 19.90 10.77 2.75
CA ARG A 147 20.73 11.89 2.26
C ARG A 147 21.42 11.61 0.91
N LYS A 148 20.77 10.83 0.04
CA LYS A 148 21.29 10.45 -1.27
C LYS A 148 20.17 10.36 -2.30
N LYS A 149 20.38 10.92 -3.50
CA LYS A 149 19.45 10.80 -4.63
C LYS A 149 19.42 9.35 -5.13
N ILE A 150 18.22 8.86 -5.46
CA ILE A 150 17.98 7.47 -5.85
C ILE A 150 17.47 7.42 -7.29
N SER A 151 18.01 6.50 -8.09
CA SER A 151 17.49 6.20 -9.42
C SER A 151 16.12 5.54 -9.31
N ILE A 152 15.06 6.19 -9.81
CA ILE A 152 13.69 5.66 -9.79
C ILE A 152 13.59 4.37 -10.58
N PHE A 153 14.27 4.28 -11.71
CA PHE A 153 14.27 3.08 -12.54
C PHE A 153 14.88 1.88 -11.80
N SER A 154 16.06 2.08 -11.19
CA SER A 154 16.75 1.03 -10.45
C SER A 154 15.95 0.53 -9.25
N ILE A 155 15.53 1.44 -8.35
CA ILE A 155 14.78 1.05 -7.14
C ILE A 155 13.44 0.43 -7.48
N SER A 156 12.75 0.91 -8.52
CA SER A 156 11.47 0.35 -8.96
C SER A 156 11.63 -1.09 -9.46
N ASN A 157 12.66 -1.38 -10.27
CA ASN A 157 12.93 -2.72 -10.76
C ASN A 157 13.33 -3.67 -9.62
N HIS A 158 14.15 -3.19 -8.69
CA HIS A 158 14.57 -3.98 -7.53
C HIS A 158 13.39 -4.30 -6.61
N LEU A 159 12.55 -3.30 -6.30
CA LEU A 159 11.33 -3.50 -5.52
C LEU A 159 10.38 -4.51 -6.18
N LEU A 160 10.15 -4.39 -7.50
CA LEU A 160 9.28 -5.31 -8.23
C LEU A 160 9.83 -6.73 -8.29
N SER A 161 11.16 -6.89 -8.43
CA SER A 161 11.81 -8.20 -8.36
C SER A 161 11.64 -8.84 -6.98
N PHE A 162 11.86 -8.06 -5.92
CA PHE A 162 11.65 -8.47 -4.53
C PHE A 162 10.21 -8.92 -4.29
N MET A 163 9.23 -8.12 -4.72
CA MET A 163 7.80 -8.44 -4.59
C MET A 163 7.42 -9.69 -5.40
N LYS A 164 7.91 -9.83 -6.64
CA LYS A 164 7.64 -10.99 -7.49
C LYS A 164 8.11 -12.30 -6.83
N ASN A 165 9.30 -12.30 -6.25
CA ASN A 165 9.84 -13.47 -5.55
C ASN A 165 9.01 -13.76 -4.28
N SER A 166 8.63 -12.73 -3.55
CA SER A 166 7.81 -12.84 -2.35
C SER A 166 6.39 -13.33 -2.63
N PHE A 167 5.78 -12.92 -3.73
CA PHE A 167 4.44 -13.40 -4.13
C PHE A 167 4.38 -14.87 -4.53
N ARG A 168 5.51 -15.49 -4.86
CA ARG A 168 5.63 -16.92 -5.14
C ARG A 168 5.77 -17.77 -3.89
N ASN A 169 6.26 -17.17 -2.80
CA ASN A 169 6.44 -17.86 -1.52
C ASN A 169 5.14 -17.72 -0.71
N ASN A 170 4.64 -18.84 -0.18
CA ASN A 170 3.46 -18.84 0.68
C ASN A 170 3.80 -18.20 2.04
N TYR A 171 3.55 -16.89 2.17
CA TYR A 171 3.64 -16.24 3.48
C TYR A 171 2.39 -16.54 4.31
N SER A 172 2.59 -16.94 5.57
CA SER A 172 1.47 -17.10 6.47
C SER A 172 0.90 -15.73 6.86
N LYS A 173 -0.43 -15.61 6.89
CA LYS A 173 -1.12 -14.42 7.36
C LYS A 173 -0.65 -14.03 8.77
N ALA A 174 -0.44 -15.03 9.64
CA ALA A 174 0.03 -14.82 11.00
C ALA A 174 1.40 -14.10 11.05
N ASN A 175 2.35 -14.49 10.19
CA ASN A 175 3.66 -13.85 10.13
C ASN A 175 3.58 -12.39 9.67
N ILE A 176 2.69 -12.08 8.72
CA ILE A 176 2.44 -10.71 8.25
C ILE A 176 1.87 -9.86 9.38
N VAL A 177 0.84 -10.36 10.06
CA VAL A 177 0.20 -9.67 11.19
C VAL A 177 1.20 -9.44 12.33
N GLN A 178 1.97 -10.44 12.70
CA GLN A 178 3.01 -10.33 13.73
C GLN A 178 4.06 -9.26 13.37
N TYR A 179 4.52 -9.27 12.11
CA TYR A 179 5.49 -8.29 11.63
C TYR A 179 4.92 -6.87 11.65
N LEU A 180 3.72 -6.67 11.12
CA LEU A 180 3.08 -5.35 11.09
C LEU A 180 2.79 -4.82 12.50
N ASN A 181 2.43 -5.69 13.45
CA ASN A 181 2.26 -5.32 14.85
C ASN A 181 3.55 -4.78 15.49
N LYS A 182 4.71 -5.36 15.16
CA LYS A 182 6.02 -4.86 15.66
C LYS A 182 6.33 -3.44 15.16
N HIS A 183 5.72 -3.02 14.06
CA HIS A 183 5.92 -1.72 13.45
C HIS A 183 4.68 -0.84 13.47
N LEU A 184 3.62 -1.26 14.19
CA LEU A 184 2.35 -0.55 14.26
C LEU A 184 2.51 0.84 14.89
N MET A 185 2.14 1.86 14.15
CA MET A 185 2.05 3.22 14.65
C MET A 185 0.84 3.32 15.59
N LYS A 186 1.09 3.66 16.86
CA LYS A 186 0.04 3.72 17.89
C LYS A 186 -0.45 5.14 18.16
N ASN A 187 0.34 6.13 17.77
CA ASN A 187 0.07 7.55 18.04
C ASN A 187 -0.45 8.24 16.78
N PHE A 188 -1.69 7.99 16.40
CA PHE A 188 -2.38 8.76 15.36
C PHE A 188 -3.86 8.92 15.69
N ASN A 189 -4.46 10.01 15.22
CA ASN A 189 -5.89 10.23 15.38
C ASN A 189 -6.66 9.28 14.45
N LEU A 190 -7.51 8.47 15.05
CA LEU A 190 -8.41 7.59 14.34
C LEU A 190 -9.66 8.39 13.96
N ASN A 191 -9.80 8.72 12.68
CA ASN A 191 -11.00 9.36 12.17
C ASN A 191 -12.01 8.28 11.79
N HIS A 192 -12.91 7.95 12.71
CA HIS A 192 -13.92 6.92 12.52
C HIS A 192 -15.27 7.43 13.03
N PRO A 193 -16.38 7.34 12.25
CA PRO A 193 -17.68 7.91 12.63
C PRO A 193 -18.18 7.47 14.00
N LYS A 194 -18.05 6.19 14.33
CA LYS A 194 -18.48 5.62 15.64
C LYS A 194 -17.69 6.16 16.83
N PHE A 195 -16.51 6.77 16.61
CA PHE A 195 -15.59 7.18 17.68
C PHE A 195 -15.25 8.67 17.68
N LEU A 196 -15.96 9.49 16.89
CA LEU A 196 -15.73 10.94 16.80
C LEU A 196 -15.85 11.64 18.15
N ASN A 197 -16.71 11.15 19.03
CA ASN A 197 -16.98 11.74 20.35
C ASN A 197 -16.23 11.05 21.50
N LEU A 198 -15.42 10.02 21.22
CA LEU A 198 -14.67 9.32 22.25
C LEU A 198 -13.31 9.99 22.49
N LYS A 199 -13.02 10.21 23.77
CA LYS A 199 -11.71 10.69 24.25
C LYS A 199 -10.83 9.46 24.60
N ASN A 200 -9.50 9.66 24.60
CA ASN A 200 -8.54 8.65 25.07
C ASN A 200 -8.52 7.34 24.27
N ILE A 201 -8.65 7.42 22.93
CA ILE A 201 -8.50 6.25 22.08
C ILE A 201 -7.04 5.79 22.08
N LYS A 202 -6.80 4.53 22.49
CA LYS A 202 -5.48 3.87 22.41
C LYS A 202 -5.52 2.78 21.37
N ILE A 203 -4.62 2.83 20.39
CA ILE A 203 -4.40 1.77 19.42
C ILE A 203 -3.57 0.67 20.09
N LEU A 204 -4.06 -0.55 20.06
CA LEU A 204 -3.43 -1.70 20.73
C LEU A 204 -2.66 -2.57 19.74
N SER A 205 -3.38 -3.20 18.83
CA SER A 205 -2.81 -4.21 17.92
C SER A 205 -3.64 -4.40 16.65
N LEU A 206 -3.03 -5.05 15.67
CA LEU A 206 -3.70 -5.64 14.52
C LEU A 206 -4.09 -7.08 14.87
N ASN A 207 -5.36 -7.42 14.70
CA ASN A 207 -5.89 -8.76 14.93
C ASN A 207 -5.58 -9.72 13.76
N SER A 208 -5.79 -11.01 13.99
CA SER A 208 -5.59 -12.05 12.96
C SER A 208 -6.55 -11.93 11.77
N ASP A 209 -7.70 -11.28 11.93
CA ASP A 209 -8.65 -10.96 10.85
C ASP A 209 -8.33 -9.66 10.10
N LEU A 210 -7.24 -8.97 10.49
CA LEU A 210 -6.77 -7.69 9.96
C LEU A 210 -7.55 -6.47 10.47
N SER A 211 -8.47 -6.63 11.41
CA SER A 211 -9.09 -5.52 12.13
C SER A 211 -8.08 -4.86 13.07
N LEU A 212 -8.28 -3.56 13.33
CA LEU A 212 -7.50 -2.81 14.31
C LEU A 212 -8.18 -2.87 15.68
N GLN A 213 -7.50 -3.39 16.69
CA GLN A 213 -7.98 -3.36 18.05
C GLN A 213 -7.61 -2.05 18.72
N ILE A 214 -8.59 -1.41 19.31
CA ILE A 214 -8.42 -0.16 20.07
C ILE A 214 -9.05 -0.31 21.46
N LYS A 215 -8.60 0.55 22.38
CA LYS A 215 -9.26 0.78 23.68
C LYS A 215 -9.80 2.21 23.70
N ALA A 216 -11.10 2.36 23.96
CA ALA A 216 -11.76 3.66 24.11
C ALA A 216 -12.73 3.58 25.30
N ASN A 217 -12.75 4.59 26.19
CA ASN A 217 -13.59 4.62 27.39
C ASN A 217 -13.51 3.32 28.23
N HIS A 218 -12.31 2.75 28.38
CA HIS A 218 -12.02 1.49 29.08
C HIS A 218 -12.51 0.20 28.39
N GLU A 219 -13.23 0.30 27.26
CA GLU A 219 -13.72 -0.84 26.48
C GLU A 219 -12.82 -1.17 25.28
N LEU A 220 -12.85 -2.44 24.86
CA LEU A 220 -12.14 -2.91 23.68
C LEU A 220 -13.06 -2.90 22.48
N HIS A 221 -12.57 -2.33 21.36
CA HIS A 221 -13.30 -2.28 20.09
C HIS A 221 -12.41 -2.79 18.97
N ASN A 222 -13.03 -3.45 17.98
CA ASN A 222 -12.38 -3.85 16.74
C ASN A 222 -12.91 -2.99 15.59
N ILE A 223 -11.99 -2.42 14.81
CA ILE A 223 -12.31 -1.58 13.66
C ILE A 223 -11.94 -2.33 12.39
N TYR A 224 -12.90 -2.51 11.50
CA TYR A 224 -12.72 -3.23 10.27
C TYR A 224 -12.33 -2.31 9.11
N PHE A 225 -11.63 -2.86 8.13
CA PHE A 225 -11.08 -2.10 6.99
C PHE A 225 -12.12 -1.27 6.21
N GLY A 226 -13.34 -1.76 6.07
CA GLY A 226 -14.45 -1.08 5.36
C GLY A 226 -15.12 0.05 6.13
N GLU A 227 -14.85 0.20 7.43
CA GLU A 227 -15.53 1.16 8.30
C GLU A 227 -14.86 2.55 8.34
N LEU A 228 -13.68 2.71 7.73
CA LEU A 228 -13.02 4.01 7.62
C LEU A 228 -13.46 4.72 6.34
N ILE A 229 -14.19 5.79 6.47
CA ILE A 229 -14.58 6.71 5.40
C ILE A 229 -13.47 7.72 5.12
#